data_8e2afd961c762f99a452f67aabd3544c
#
_entry.id   8e2afd961c762f99a452f67aabd3544c
#
_cell.length_a   1.000
_cell.length_b   1.000
_cell.length_c   1.000
_cell.angle_alpha   90.00
_cell.angle_beta   90.00
_cell.angle_gamma   90.00
#
_symmetry.space_group_name_H-M   'P 1'
#
loop_
_entity.id
_entity.type
_entity.pdbx_description
1 polymer ?
#
loop_
_entity_poly.entity_id
_entity_poly.type
_entity_poly.pdbx_seq_one_letter_code
_entity_poly.pdbx_strand_id
1 'polypeptide(L)' 'MENTRALKVVRESSGSLLLTLTDELKLIGAIAGQKVAVSADPRRIQITKVEA' A
#
# COMPACT_ATOMS: atom_id res chain seq x y z
N MET A 1 -10.67 14.92 -1.03
CA MET A 1 -11.65 13.83 -1.07
C MET A 1 -10.96 12.52 -0.75
N GLU A 2 -11.51 11.76 0.17
CA GLU A 2 -10.93 10.47 0.53
C GLU A 2 -11.53 9.36 -0.30
N ASN A 3 -10.65 8.45 -0.74
CA ASN A 3 -11.08 7.22 -1.38
C ASN A 3 -10.86 6.08 -0.40
N THR A 4 -11.95 5.53 0.09
CA THR A 4 -11.90 4.45 1.06
C THR A 4 -12.59 3.22 0.50
N ARG A 5 -11.93 2.08 0.61
CA ARG A 5 -12.52 0.81 0.22
C ARG A 5 -12.00 -0.29 1.14
N ALA A 6 -12.79 -1.32 1.29
CA ALA A 6 -12.41 -2.46 2.09
C ALA A 6 -11.63 -3.45 1.20
N LEU A 7 -10.48 -3.89 1.70
CA LEU A 7 -9.66 -4.87 1.00
C LEU A 7 -9.44 -6.06 1.91
N LYS A 8 -9.38 -7.24 1.28
CA LYS A 8 -9.15 -8.47 2.03
C LYS A 8 -7.67 -8.76 2.06
N VAL A 9 -7.15 -9.02 3.27
CA VAL A 9 -5.77 -9.43 3.44
C VAL A 9 -5.64 -10.88 3.00
N VAL A 10 -4.66 -11.16 2.14
CA VAL A 10 -4.43 -12.50 1.59
C VAL A 10 -3.14 -13.04 2.16
N ARG A 11 -3.14 -14.33 2.51
CA ARG A 11 -1.97 -15.01 3.04
C ARG A 11 -1.33 -15.86 1.97
N GLU A 12 -0.02 -15.66 1.78
CA GLU A 12 0.75 -16.51 0.87
C GLU A 12 1.18 -17.81 1.55
N SER A 13 1.59 -18.76 0.74
CA SER A 13 2.09 -20.05 1.24
C SER A 13 3.33 -19.88 2.13
N SER A 14 4.11 -18.82 1.91
CA SER A 14 5.28 -18.51 2.74
C SER A 14 4.90 -17.93 4.11
N GLY A 15 3.63 -17.62 4.33
CA GLY A 15 3.17 -16.98 5.56
C GLY A 15 3.09 -15.47 5.49
N SER A 16 3.53 -14.87 4.39
CA SER A 16 3.44 -13.41 4.22
C SER A 16 2.00 -12.98 4.00
N LEU A 17 1.68 -11.79 4.48
CA LEU A 17 0.37 -11.20 4.26
C LEU A 17 0.47 -10.18 3.12
N LEU A 18 -0.49 -10.21 2.21
CA LEU A 18 -0.51 -9.35 1.04
C LEU A 18 -1.80 -8.56 0.95
N LEU A 19 -1.68 -7.39 0.36
CA LEU A 19 -2.81 -6.52 0.10
C LEU A 19 -2.60 -5.85 -1.25
N THR A 20 -3.60 -5.91 -2.12
CA THR A 20 -3.49 -5.31 -3.45
C THR A 20 -3.90 -3.85 -3.40
N LEU A 21 -2.97 -2.96 -3.68
CA LEU A 21 -3.16 -1.52 -3.58
C LEU A 21 -2.99 -0.81 -4.92
N THR A 22 -3.37 -1.47 -6.02
CA THR A 22 -3.13 -0.91 -7.36
C THR A 22 -3.75 0.47 -7.53
N ASP A 23 -5.01 0.62 -7.16
CA ASP A 23 -5.70 1.90 -7.34
C ASP A 23 -5.13 2.99 -6.43
N GLU A 24 -4.83 2.62 -5.19
CA GLU A 24 -4.28 3.57 -4.22
C GLU A 24 -2.89 4.04 -4.65
N LEU A 25 -2.07 3.14 -5.16
CA LEU A 25 -0.74 3.51 -5.64
C LEU A 25 -0.81 4.41 -6.86
N LYS A 26 -1.79 4.22 -7.73
CA LYS A 26 -2.01 5.12 -8.86
C LYS A 26 -2.39 6.52 -8.41
N LEU A 27 -3.15 6.63 -7.33
CA LEU A 27 -3.56 7.93 -6.80
C LEU A 27 -2.38 8.77 -6.35
N ILE A 28 -1.34 8.15 -5.79
CA ILE A 28 -0.15 8.89 -5.36
C ILE A 28 0.88 9.00 -6.48
N GLY A 29 0.59 8.48 -7.67
CA GLY A 29 1.49 8.56 -8.81
C GLY A 29 2.64 7.59 -8.79
N ALA A 30 2.54 6.51 -8.02
CA ALA A 30 3.60 5.50 -7.97
C ALA A 30 3.49 4.57 -9.17
N ILE A 31 4.63 4.22 -9.72
CA ILE A 31 4.71 3.29 -10.86
C ILE A 31 5.64 2.12 -10.51
N ALA A 32 5.56 1.08 -11.31
CA ALA A 32 6.36 -0.13 -11.07
C ALA A 32 7.85 0.22 -11.02
N GLY A 33 8.53 -0.37 -10.07
CA GLY A 33 9.96 -0.16 -9.87
C GLY A 33 10.31 1.00 -8.95
N GLN A 34 9.36 1.87 -8.64
CA GLN A 34 9.60 2.96 -7.69
C GLN A 34 9.49 2.46 -6.27
N LYS A 35 10.20 3.14 -5.38
CA LYS A 35 10.13 2.86 -3.95
C LYS A 35 9.09 3.76 -3.30
N VAL A 36 8.43 3.24 -2.31
CA VAL A 36 7.52 4.03 -1.47
C VAL A 36 7.95 3.89 -0.01
N ALA A 37 7.69 4.94 0.76
CA ALA A 37 7.94 4.92 2.19
C ALA A 37 6.70 4.41 2.89
N VAL A 38 6.87 3.42 3.76
CA VAL A 38 5.77 2.82 4.50
C VAL A 38 6.02 3.02 5.98
N SER A 39 5.06 3.60 6.68
CA SER A 39 5.09 3.67 8.13
C SER A 39 3.83 3.02 8.68
N ALA A 40 3.95 2.38 9.82
CA ALA A 40 2.85 1.65 10.41
C ALA A 40 2.80 1.85 11.91
N ASP A 41 1.59 1.96 12.44
CA ASP A 41 1.34 1.91 13.87
C ASP A 41 0.17 0.95 14.10
N PRO A 42 -0.23 0.67 15.36
CA PRO A 42 -1.29 -0.30 15.60
C PRO A 42 -2.65 0.04 14.97
N ARG A 43 -2.82 1.28 14.54
CA ARG A 43 -4.11 1.74 14.01
C ARG A 43 -4.13 1.91 12.52
N ARG A 44 -2.97 2.16 11.90
CA ARG A 44 -2.96 2.47 10.47
C ARG A 44 -1.60 2.23 9.85
N ILE A 45 -1.61 2.10 8.53
CA ILE A 45 -0.42 2.07 7.70
C ILE A 45 -0.49 3.28 6.79
N GLN A 46 0.62 4.00 6.67
CA GLN A 46 0.71 5.16 5.79
C GLN A 46 1.78 4.90 4.73
N ILE A 47 1.42 5.13 3.48
CA ILE A 47 2.33 4.94 2.35
C ILE A 47 2.47 6.27 1.63
N THR A 48 3.71 6.69 1.42
CA THR A 48 3.99 7.92 0.70
C THR A 48 5.01 7.65 -0.40
N LYS A 49 4.96 8.47 -1.44
CA LYS A 49 5.91 8.36 -2.53
C LYS A 49 7.27 8.89 -2.10
N VAL A 50 8.32 8.13 -2.40
CA VAL A 50 9.68 8.57 -2.12
C VAL A 50 10.17 9.40 -3.30
N GLU A 51 10.54 10.63 -3.04
CA GLU A 51 11.10 11.50 -4.06
C GLU A 51 12.62 11.43 -4.02
N ALA A 52 13.17 11.13 -5.15
CA ALA A 52 14.62 11.03 -5.28
C ALA A 52 15.27 12.40 -5.44
#